data_c140016d5b7caccf32a71e6643545540
#
_entry.id   c140016d5b7caccf32a71e6643545540
#
_cell.length_a   1.000
_cell.length_b   1.000
_cell.length_c   1.000
_cell.angle_alpha   90.00
_cell.angle_beta   90.00
_cell.angle_gamma   90.00
#
_symmetry.space_group_name_H-M   'P 1'
#
loop_
_entity.id
_entity.type
_entity.pdbx_description
1 polymer ?
#
loop_
_entity_poly.entity_id
_entity_poly.type
_entity_poly.pdbx_seq_one_letter_code
_entity_poly.pdbx_strand_id
1 'polypeptide(L)'
;MNDIVIGSITGYDFEKIKPWVNSLDRCGFTGTKAMICYNVSYETVEELVKRNYSILAFKKDDENKRFTYRDDFSIVVERFLHLWYLLKEFEGKYRYILTTDVKDVIFQTNPSTWLEENMDEAQINVACEWIKYKDENWGDQNLLKSFGPLIHSHNRDRLIYNAGTISGK
;
A
#
# COMPACT_ATOMS: atom_id res chain seq x y z
N MET A 1 -21.19 -3.04 6.10
CA MET A 1 -19.79 -3.51 6.08
C MET A 1 -18.91 -2.28 5.98
N ASN A 2 -17.76 -2.27 6.63
CA ASN A 2 -16.81 -1.16 6.61
C ASN A 2 -15.77 -1.39 5.51
N ASP A 3 -15.12 -0.34 5.02
CA ASP A 3 -14.01 -0.43 4.07
C ASP A 3 -12.71 -0.11 4.80
N ILE A 4 -11.56 -0.54 4.25
CA ILE A 4 -10.26 -0.28 4.84
C ILE A 4 -9.27 0.27 3.81
N VAL A 5 -8.51 1.31 4.21
CA VAL A 5 -7.35 1.82 3.48
C VAL A 5 -6.09 1.51 4.27
N ILE A 6 -5.12 0.88 3.63
CA ILE A 6 -3.87 0.43 4.27
C ILE A 6 -2.67 1.03 3.54
N GLY A 7 -1.86 1.81 4.25
CA GLY A 7 -0.56 2.27 3.80
C GLY A 7 0.59 1.47 4.40
N SER A 8 1.76 1.53 3.78
CA SER A 8 2.99 0.95 4.33
C SER A 8 4.14 1.93 4.22
N ILE A 9 4.89 2.14 5.31
CA ILE A 9 6.00 3.10 5.38
C ILE A 9 7.24 2.50 6.00
N THR A 10 8.41 2.93 5.55
CA THR A 10 9.70 2.60 6.16
C THR A 10 10.57 3.84 6.30
N GLY A 11 11.03 4.13 7.52
CA GLY A 11 11.94 5.23 7.82
C GLY A 11 11.38 6.64 7.52
N TYR A 12 10.08 6.78 7.26
CA TYR A 12 9.46 8.08 7.01
C TYR A 12 9.08 8.76 8.33
N ASP A 13 9.31 10.06 8.41
CA ASP A 13 8.72 10.95 9.39
C ASP A 13 7.27 11.32 9.01
N PHE A 14 6.55 11.95 9.94
CA PHE A 14 5.16 12.32 9.72
C PHE A 14 5.00 13.39 8.62
N GLU A 15 5.92 14.33 8.50
CA GLU A 15 5.83 15.39 7.48
C GLU A 15 5.88 14.81 6.05
N LYS A 16 6.64 13.74 5.85
CA LYS A 16 6.75 13.06 4.55
C LYS A 16 5.45 12.35 4.13
N ILE A 17 4.70 11.81 5.09
CA ILE A 17 3.44 11.09 4.85
C ILE A 17 2.19 11.96 5.02
N LYS A 18 2.33 13.14 5.56
CA LYS A 18 1.25 14.09 5.83
C LYS A 18 0.36 14.43 4.62
N PRO A 19 0.89 14.56 3.39
CA PRO A 19 0.03 14.75 2.20
C PRO A 19 -0.95 13.59 2.00
N TRP A 20 -0.50 12.36 2.12
CA TRP A 20 -1.32 11.16 2.02
C TRP A 20 -2.38 11.12 3.13
N VAL A 21 -1.97 11.27 4.39
CA VAL A 21 -2.85 11.28 5.57
C VAL A 21 -3.93 12.35 5.44
N ASN A 22 -3.53 13.59 5.15
CA ASN A 22 -4.46 14.71 5.03
C ASN A 22 -5.40 14.56 3.83
N SER A 23 -4.96 13.95 2.73
CA SER A 23 -5.83 13.73 1.57
C SER A 23 -6.91 12.69 1.87
N LEU A 24 -6.58 11.63 2.59
CA LEU A 24 -7.54 10.62 3.02
C LEU A 24 -8.57 11.19 4.01
N ASP A 25 -8.13 12.05 4.93
CA ASP A 25 -9.04 12.73 5.85
C ASP A 25 -9.99 13.70 5.11
N ARG A 26 -9.47 14.46 4.12
CA ARG A 26 -10.25 15.45 3.38
C ARG A 26 -11.23 14.87 2.37
N CYS A 27 -10.95 13.67 1.83
CA CYS A 27 -11.84 13.06 0.83
C CYS A 27 -13.13 12.45 1.43
N GLY A 28 -13.34 12.59 2.74
CA GLY A 28 -14.55 12.11 3.42
C GLY A 28 -14.58 10.61 3.65
N PHE A 29 -13.43 9.93 3.65
CA PHE A 29 -13.36 8.53 3.97
C PHE A 29 -13.66 8.28 5.45
N THR A 30 -14.66 7.46 5.74
CA THR A 30 -15.12 7.13 7.10
C THR A 30 -14.79 5.69 7.52
N GLY A 31 -14.16 4.93 6.65
CA GLY A 31 -13.75 3.55 6.91
C GLY A 31 -12.54 3.44 7.84
N THR A 32 -12.04 2.23 7.98
CA THR A 32 -10.82 1.96 8.77
C THR A 32 -9.59 2.44 8.04
N LYS A 33 -8.75 3.21 8.74
CA LYS A 33 -7.42 3.65 8.27
C LYS A 33 -6.36 2.83 8.98
N ALA A 34 -5.45 2.21 8.23
CA ALA A 34 -4.38 1.40 8.80
C ALA A 34 -3.01 1.77 8.20
N MET A 35 -1.95 1.58 9.01
CA MET A 35 -0.58 1.80 8.57
C MET A 35 0.34 0.69 9.05
N ILE A 36 1.10 0.10 8.14
CA ILE A 36 2.18 -0.84 8.45
C ILE A 36 3.48 -0.03 8.54
N CYS A 37 4.08 -0.02 9.73
CA CYS A 37 5.20 0.85 10.09
C CYS A 37 6.49 0.04 10.27
N TYR A 38 7.45 0.19 9.35
CA TYR A 38 8.79 -0.39 9.41
C TYR A 38 9.82 0.69 9.74
N ASN A 39 10.67 0.46 10.75
CA ASN A 39 11.77 1.36 11.10
C ASN A 39 11.34 2.84 11.26
N VAL A 40 10.25 3.09 12.00
CA VAL A 40 9.58 4.37 12.14
C VAL A 40 9.70 4.90 13.57
N SER A 41 9.85 6.22 13.75
CA SER A 41 9.92 6.85 15.07
C SER A 41 8.60 6.72 15.85
N TYR A 42 8.67 6.76 17.18
CA TYR A 42 7.49 6.80 18.04
C TYR A 42 6.63 8.01 17.74
N GLU A 43 7.24 9.17 17.51
CA GLU A 43 6.54 10.41 17.17
C GLU A 43 5.63 10.25 15.94
N THR A 44 6.14 9.64 14.86
CA THR A 44 5.35 9.37 13.64
C THR A 44 4.16 8.46 13.93
N VAL A 45 4.36 7.42 14.73
CA VAL A 45 3.29 6.48 15.12
C VAL A 45 2.26 7.18 16.02
N GLU A 46 2.69 8.00 16.97
CA GLU A 46 1.79 8.78 17.83
C GLU A 46 0.91 9.74 17.03
N GLU A 47 1.48 10.43 16.03
CA GLU A 47 0.70 11.31 15.15
C GLU A 47 -0.35 10.54 14.32
N LEU A 48 -0.03 9.33 13.86
CA LEU A 48 -1.00 8.47 13.18
C LEU A 48 -2.11 7.99 14.14
N VAL A 49 -1.76 7.58 15.36
CA VAL A 49 -2.73 7.14 16.38
C VAL A 49 -3.69 8.28 16.77
N LYS A 50 -3.19 9.51 16.96
CA LYS A 50 -4.01 10.71 17.21
C LYS A 50 -5.05 10.96 16.11
N ARG A 51 -4.79 10.46 14.88
CA ARG A 51 -5.68 10.58 13.71
C ARG A 51 -6.51 9.32 13.46
N ASN A 52 -6.62 8.45 14.47
CA ASN A 52 -7.38 7.21 14.45
C ASN A 52 -6.90 6.18 13.41
N TYR A 53 -5.59 6.09 13.19
CA TYR A 53 -5.01 4.99 12.41
C TYR A 53 -4.79 3.76 13.28
N SER A 54 -5.18 2.59 12.77
CA SER A 54 -4.75 1.29 13.28
C SER A 54 -3.30 1.04 12.84
N ILE A 55 -2.44 0.69 13.79
CA ILE A 55 -1.00 0.56 13.51
C ILE A 55 -0.56 -0.89 13.64
N LEU A 56 0.11 -1.41 12.61
CA LEU A 56 0.96 -2.58 12.70
C LEU A 56 2.41 -2.12 12.75
N ALA A 57 3.03 -2.25 13.90
CA ALA A 57 4.46 -1.99 14.09
C ALA A 57 5.12 -3.22 14.71
N PHE A 58 6.43 -3.30 14.61
CA PHE A 58 7.17 -4.50 14.99
C PHE A 58 7.87 -4.33 16.35
N LYS A 59 9.17 -4.60 16.42
CA LYS A 59 9.91 -4.56 17.68
C LYS A 59 10.08 -3.12 18.17
N LYS A 60 9.76 -2.86 19.44
CA LYS A 60 10.07 -1.59 20.11
C LYS A 60 11.57 -1.46 20.39
N ASP A 61 12.09 -0.29 20.15
CA ASP A 61 13.42 0.16 20.52
C ASP A 61 13.25 1.43 21.34
N ASP A 62 13.19 1.28 22.66
CA ASP A 62 12.94 2.38 23.59
C ASP A 62 14.15 3.32 23.73
N GLU A 63 15.36 2.83 23.49
CA GLU A 63 16.58 3.62 23.51
C GLU A 63 16.59 4.66 22.38
N ASN A 64 16.28 4.22 21.16
CA ASN A 64 16.25 5.09 19.97
C ASN A 64 14.86 5.68 19.68
N LYS A 65 13.87 5.47 20.54
CA LYS A 65 12.48 5.97 20.41
C LYS A 65 11.85 5.65 19.06
N ARG A 66 11.98 4.40 18.64
CA ARG A 66 11.46 3.95 17.34
C ARG A 66 10.95 2.51 17.38
N PHE A 67 10.13 2.17 16.40
CA PHE A 67 9.83 0.77 16.06
C PHE A 67 10.84 0.30 15.03
N THR A 68 11.37 -0.91 15.19
CA THR A 68 12.36 -1.49 14.28
C THR A 68 11.84 -2.74 13.60
N TYR A 69 12.30 -2.97 12.40
CA TYR A 69 12.20 -4.19 11.64
C TYR A 69 13.60 -4.58 11.16
N ARG A 70 13.77 -5.74 10.55
CA ARG A 70 15.08 -6.16 10.03
C ARG A 70 15.61 -5.20 8.96
N ASP A 71 16.92 -5.12 8.77
CA ASP A 71 17.54 -4.20 7.81
C ASP A 71 17.59 -4.77 6.38
N ASP A 72 17.58 -6.11 6.24
CA ASP A 72 17.72 -6.85 4.98
C ASP A 72 16.37 -7.15 4.30
N PHE A 73 15.43 -6.21 4.31
CA PHE A 73 14.10 -6.42 3.73
C PHE A 73 13.80 -5.45 2.60
N SER A 74 12.87 -5.85 1.73
CA SER A 74 12.30 -5.00 0.69
C SER A 74 10.84 -4.70 1.01
N ILE A 75 10.53 -3.45 1.34
CA ILE A 75 9.16 -3.04 1.64
C ILE A 75 8.20 -3.30 0.48
N VAL A 76 8.67 -3.19 -0.76
CA VAL A 76 7.85 -3.43 -1.96
C VAL A 76 7.41 -4.89 -2.12
N VAL A 77 8.04 -5.80 -1.39
CA VAL A 77 7.69 -7.23 -1.37
C VAL A 77 7.03 -7.60 -0.05
N GLU A 78 7.69 -7.30 1.08
CA GLU A 78 7.25 -7.78 2.40
C GLU A 78 5.95 -7.17 2.89
N ARG A 79 5.62 -5.94 2.46
CA ARG A 79 4.32 -5.35 2.78
C ARG A 79 3.15 -6.24 2.37
N PHE A 80 3.27 -7.00 1.26
CA PHE A 80 2.21 -7.91 0.82
C PHE A 80 2.10 -9.15 1.70
N LEU A 81 3.20 -9.64 2.27
CA LEU A 81 3.18 -10.72 3.25
C LEU A 81 2.46 -10.28 4.52
N HIS A 82 2.80 -9.10 5.05
CA HIS A 82 2.15 -8.57 6.25
C HIS A 82 0.70 -8.18 5.98
N LEU A 83 0.40 -7.63 4.80
CA LEU A 83 -0.96 -7.39 4.36
C LEU A 83 -1.78 -8.67 4.35
N TRP A 84 -1.23 -9.76 3.79
CA TRP A 84 -1.91 -11.07 3.77
C TRP A 84 -2.21 -11.60 5.18
N TYR A 85 -1.27 -11.47 6.14
CA TYR A 85 -1.51 -11.83 7.54
C TYR A 85 -2.64 -11.00 8.16
N LEU A 86 -2.62 -9.68 7.96
CA LEU A 86 -3.67 -8.78 8.44
C LEU A 86 -5.04 -9.14 7.85
N LEU A 87 -5.09 -9.40 6.55
CA LEU A 87 -6.36 -9.72 5.87
C LEU A 87 -6.93 -11.06 6.32
N LYS A 88 -6.10 -12.04 6.66
CA LYS A 88 -6.56 -13.30 7.28
C LYS A 88 -7.26 -13.07 8.62
N GLU A 89 -6.71 -12.18 9.46
CA GLU A 89 -7.31 -11.81 10.74
C GLU A 89 -8.62 -11.02 10.58
N PHE A 90 -8.79 -10.40 9.41
CA PHE A 90 -9.93 -9.53 9.10
C PHE A 90 -10.89 -10.11 8.07
N GLU A 91 -10.77 -11.40 7.75
CA GLU A 91 -11.62 -12.06 6.77
C GLU A 91 -13.12 -11.82 7.06
N GLY A 92 -13.84 -11.35 6.04
CA GLY A 92 -15.26 -11.01 6.14
C GLY A 92 -15.62 -9.72 6.91
N LYS A 93 -14.63 -8.97 7.43
CA LYS A 93 -14.87 -7.72 8.18
C LYS A 93 -15.03 -6.49 7.28
N TYR A 94 -14.41 -6.50 6.11
CA TYR A 94 -14.41 -5.37 5.19
C TYR A 94 -15.08 -5.71 3.86
N ARG A 95 -15.75 -4.72 3.28
CA ARG A 95 -16.36 -4.80 1.96
C ARG A 95 -15.31 -4.57 0.88
N TYR A 96 -14.55 -3.47 1.01
CA TYR A 96 -13.45 -3.13 0.14
C TYR A 96 -12.16 -2.95 0.94
N ILE A 97 -11.07 -3.43 0.36
CA ILE A 97 -9.72 -3.28 0.86
C ILE A 97 -8.92 -2.51 -0.19
N LEU A 98 -8.33 -1.39 0.20
CA LEU A 98 -7.44 -0.60 -0.65
C LEU A 98 -6.08 -0.49 -0.01
N THR A 99 -5.02 -0.91 -0.70
CA THR A 99 -3.63 -0.65 -0.31
C THR A 99 -2.96 0.27 -1.31
N THR A 100 -2.20 1.25 -0.80
CA THR A 100 -1.51 2.23 -1.64
C THR A 100 -0.08 2.49 -1.17
N ASP A 101 0.76 2.98 -2.10
CA ASP A 101 1.96 3.70 -1.73
C ASP A 101 1.58 4.98 -0.97
N VAL A 102 2.46 5.45 -0.09
CA VAL A 102 2.14 6.56 0.83
C VAL A 102 2.85 7.86 0.44
N LYS A 103 4.01 7.75 -0.20
CA LYS A 103 4.84 8.94 -0.50
C LYS A 103 4.27 9.79 -1.63
N ASP A 104 3.70 9.16 -2.65
CA ASP A 104 3.35 9.76 -3.94
C ASP A 104 1.89 9.55 -4.36
N VAL A 105 1.06 9.01 -3.47
CA VAL A 105 -0.38 8.88 -3.68
C VAL A 105 -1.14 9.96 -2.91
N ILE A 106 -2.11 10.59 -3.56
CA ILE A 106 -3.00 11.60 -2.98
C ILE A 106 -4.45 11.22 -3.31
N PHE A 107 -5.28 11.08 -2.29
CA PHE A 107 -6.71 10.81 -2.47
C PHE A 107 -7.43 12.08 -2.95
N GLN A 108 -8.01 12.01 -4.14
CA GLN A 108 -8.76 13.12 -4.73
C GLN A 108 -10.27 12.98 -4.50
N THR A 109 -10.75 11.77 -4.24
CA THR A 109 -12.14 11.46 -3.95
C THR A 109 -12.22 10.37 -2.88
N ASN A 110 -13.40 10.15 -2.31
CA ASN A 110 -13.64 9.09 -1.35
C ASN A 110 -13.45 7.72 -2.00
N PRO A 111 -12.46 6.92 -1.53
CA PRO A 111 -12.16 5.62 -2.15
C PRO A 111 -13.30 4.63 -2.05
N SER A 112 -14.12 4.66 -0.99
CA SER A 112 -15.28 3.78 -0.85
C SER A 112 -16.31 4.02 -1.94
N THR A 113 -16.65 5.29 -2.17
CA THR A 113 -17.60 5.69 -3.21
C THR A 113 -17.06 5.33 -4.60
N TRP A 114 -15.78 5.64 -4.84
CA TRP A 114 -15.16 5.32 -6.13
C TRP A 114 -15.15 3.81 -6.41
N LEU A 115 -14.81 2.98 -5.42
CA LEU A 115 -14.81 1.52 -5.57
C LEU A 115 -16.22 0.97 -5.80
N GLU A 116 -17.22 1.51 -5.11
CA GLU A 116 -18.64 1.12 -5.29
C GLU A 116 -19.12 1.41 -6.72
N GLU A 117 -18.70 2.52 -7.31
CA GLU A 117 -19.08 2.94 -8.66
C GLU A 117 -18.28 2.26 -9.79
N ASN A 118 -17.08 1.72 -9.50
CA ASN A 118 -16.13 1.31 -10.55
C ASN A 118 -15.66 -0.15 -10.47
N MET A 119 -15.96 -0.89 -9.40
CA MET A 119 -15.51 -2.29 -9.32
C MET A 119 -16.46 -3.29 -9.98
N ASP A 120 -17.74 -2.96 -10.11
CA ASP A 120 -18.76 -3.87 -10.66
C ASP A 120 -18.59 -5.32 -10.15
N GLU A 121 -18.37 -6.28 -11.07
CA GLU A 121 -18.10 -7.69 -10.75
C GLU A 121 -16.60 -7.99 -10.52
N ALA A 122 -15.71 -7.02 -10.70
CA ALA A 122 -14.29 -7.22 -10.52
C ALA A 122 -13.96 -7.56 -9.06
N GLN A 123 -13.08 -8.54 -8.87
CA GLN A 123 -12.59 -8.92 -7.53
C GLN A 123 -11.37 -8.11 -7.13
N ILE A 124 -10.55 -7.69 -8.09
CA ILE A 124 -9.32 -6.93 -7.88
C ILE A 124 -9.26 -5.80 -8.92
N ASN A 125 -8.87 -4.63 -8.47
CA ASN A 125 -8.53 -3.48 -9.30
C ASN A 125 -7.09 -3.06 -9.00
N VAL A 126 -6.28 -2.84 -10.04
CA VAL A 126 -4.88 -2.43 -9.96
C VAL A 126 -4.61 -1.25 -10.87
N ALA A 127 -3.75 -0.35 -10.44
CA ALA A 127 -3.35 0.79 -11.26
C ALA A 127 -2.54 0.34 -12.49
N CYS A 128 -2.86 0.92 -13.64
CA CYS A 128 -2.15 0.69 -14.91
C CYS A 128 -1.28 1.89 -15.25
N GLU A 129 -0.03 1.66 -15.64
CA GLU A 129 0.89 2.74 -16.01
C GLU A 129 0.75 3.20 -17.47
N TRP A 130 -0.10 2.53 -18.26
CA TRP A 130 -0.34 2.83 -19.68
C TRP A 130 0.93 2.76 -20.55
N ILE A 131 1.99 2.11 -20.06
CA ILE A 131 3.23 1.83 -20.78
C ILE A 131 3.44 0.31 -20.83
N LYS A 132 4.06 -0.20 -21.88
CA LYS A 132 4.39 -1.63 -21.98
C LYS A 132 5.74 -1.91 -21.33
N TYR A 133 5.92 -3.16 -20.84
CA TYR A 133 7.20 -3.58 -20.26
C TYR A 133 8.38 -3.26 -21.17
N LYS A 134 8.30 -3.60 -22.48
CA LYS A 134 9.40 -3.35 -23.43
C LYS A 134 9.75 -1.88 -23.65
N ASP A 135 8.84 -0.97 -23.32
CA ASP A 135 8.98 0.48 -23.53
C ASP A 135 9.44 1.20 -22.24
N GLU A 136 9.55 0.46 -21.11
CA GLU A 136 10.01 0.95 -19.81
C GLU A 136 11.13 0.06 -19.27
N ASN A 137 12.36 0.62 -19.21
CA ASN A 137 13.58 -0.15 -18.95
C ASN A 137 13.60 -0.87 -17.60
N TRP A 138 13.09 -0.24 -16.53
CA TRP A 138 13.08 -0.85 -15.21
C TRP A 138 12.11 -2.04 -15.16
N GLY A 139 10.90 -1.88 -15.69
CA GLY A 139 9.89 -2.93 -15.76
C GLY A 139 10.34 -4.10 -16.64
N ASP A 140 10.93 -3.82 -17.82
CA ASP A 140 11.44 -4.86 -18.73
C ASP A 140 12.55 -5.70 -18.08
N GLN A 141 13.50 -5.03 -17.40
CA GLN A 141 14.58 -5.72 -16.67
C GLN A 141 14.07 -6.50 -15.45
N ASN A 142 13.10 -5.96 -14.72
CA ASN A 142 12.49 -6.68 -13.58
C ASN A 142 11.74 -7.92 -14.04
N LEU A 143 10.95 -7.81 -15.11
CA LEU A 143 10.24 -8.94 -15.70
C LEU A 143 11.22 -10.04 -16.13
N LEU A 144 12.32 -9.67 -16.81
CA LEU A 144 13.35 -10.61 -17.22
C LEU A 144 14.06 -11.28 -16.04
N LYS A 145 14.50 -10.49 -15.05
CA LYS A 145 15.25 -10.99 -13.89
C LYS A 145 14.40 -11.86 -12.96
N SER A 146 13.14 -11.50 -12.78
CA SER A 146 12.26 -12.21 -11.85
C SER A 146 11.68 -13.50 -12.41
N PHE A 147 11.39 -13.54 -13.69
CA PHE A 147 10.63 -14.63 -14.33
C PHE A 147 11.38 -15.34 -15.47
N GLY A 148 12.55 -14.85 -15.85
CA GLY A 148 13.38 -15.43 -16.89
C GLY A 148 12.89 -15.12 -18.31
N PRO A 149 13.69 -15.52 -19.34
CA PRO A 149 13.50 -15.09 -20.72
C PRO A 149 12.20 -15.59 -21.36
N LEU A 150 11.71 -16.76 -20.97
CA LEU A 150 10.47 -17.32 -21.52
C LEU A 150 9.25 -16.47 -21.14
N ILE A 151 9.07 -16.19 -19.86
CA ILE A 151 7.97 -15.38 -19.35
C ILE A 151 8.11 -13.93 -19.84
N HIS A 152 9.33 -13.40 -19.85
CA HIS A 152 9.64 -12.08 -20.38
C HIS A 152 9.19 -11.95 -21.84
N SER A 153 9.60 -12.87 -22.74
CA SER A 153 9.23 -12.82 -24.15
C SER A 153 7.72 -12.82 -24.42
N HIS A 154 6.96 -13.53 -23.59
CA HIS A 154 5.49 -13.62 -23.69
C HIS A 154 4.74 -12.39 -23.14
N ASN A 155 5.36 -11.64 -22.23
CA ASN A 155 4.66 -10.57 -21.50
C ASN A 155 5.20 -9.17 -21.78
N ARG A 156 6.35 -9.01 -22.41
CA ARG A 156 6.97 -7.71 -22.64
C ARG A 156 6.12 -6.72 -23.47
N ASP A 157 5.18 -7.22 -24.24
CA ASP A 157 4.23 -6.41 -25.03
C ASP A 157 2.96 -6.04 -24.25
N ARG A 158 2.82 -6.50 -22.99
CA ARG A 158 1.71 -6.17 -22.12
C ARG A 158 1.96 -4.87 -21.36
N LEU A 159 0.87 -4.22 -20.97
CA LEU A 159 0.92 -3.04 -20.11
C LEU A 159 1.45 -3.40 -18.72
N ILE A 160 2.17 -2.45 -18.09
CA ILE A 160 2.62 -2.55 -16.70
C ILE A 160 1.44 -2.22 -15.78
N TYR A 161 1.17 -3.12 -14.83
CA TYR A 161 0.31 -2.87 -13.69
C TYR A 161 1.20 -2.71 -12.47
N ASN A 162 1.05 -1.59 -11.76
CA ASN A 162 1.89 -1.31 -10.61
C ASN A 162 1.23 -1.75 -9.29
N ALA A 163 2.07 -1.96 -8.30
CA ALA A 163 1.65 -2.33 -6.95
C ALA A 163 1.40 -1.10 -6.05
N GLY A 164 1.51 0.11 -6.60
CA GLY A 164 1.36 1.36 -5.87
C GLY A 164 -0.08 1.66 -5.47
N THR A 165 -1.06 1.05 -6.15
CA THR A 165 -2.47 1.11 -5.76
C THR A 165 -3.17 -0.16 -6.20
N ILE A 166 -3.63 -0.93 -5.21
CA ILE A 166 -4.38 -2.18 -5.41
C ILE A 166 -5.61 -2.15 -4.51
N SER A 167 -6.76 -2.54 -5.05
CA SER A 167 -7.98 -2.70 -4.29
C SER A 167 -8.69 -4.01 -4.62
N GLY A 168 -9.53 -4.48 -3.71
CA GLY A 168 -10.30 -5.72 -3.87
C GLY A 168 -11.50 -5.81 -2.93
N LYS A 169 -12.31 -6.85 -3.17
CA LYS A 169 -13.46 -7.26 -2.34
C LYS A 169 -13.06 -8.38 -1.40
#